data_60a11c0572d7ea9877bc176d99e6ea8a
#
_entry.id   60a11c0572d7ea9877bc176d99e6ea8a
#
_cell.length_a   1.000
_cell.length_b   1.000
_cell.length_c   1.000
_cell.angle_alpha   90.00
_cell.angle_beta   90.00
_cell.angle_gamma   90.00
#
_symmetry.space_group_name_H-M   'P 1'
#
loop_
_entity.id
_entity.type
_entity.pdbx_description
1 polymer ?
#
loop_
_entity_poly.entity_id
_entity_poly.type
_entity_poly.pdbx_seq_one_letter_code
_entity_poly.pdbx_strand_id
1 'polypeptide(L)'
;FFRSPLHCAIVSKDGFLYACDRGNNRVQIFDLSAVELGQPCENTNAQAGECGYVGEIHIAPQSASGTVGTAALSTDAEESCLYVGDLANGTLYIINRENQTELDRIGRPGRQVGEFHWLHVLAVDSGGNVYTGEVDSGQRVQKFERYGEDGCSGMGNSDVGLYSLN
;
A
#
# COMPACT_ATOMS: atom_id res chain seq x y z
N PHE A 1 18.38 0.58 3.93
CA PHE A 1 18.41 -0.71 3.26
C PHE A 1 17.08 -1.41 3.38
N PHE A 2 16.72 -2.09 2.30
CA PHE A 2 15.62 -3.03 2.33
C PHE A 2 15.99 -4.26 3.15
N ARG A 3 15.02 -4.74 3.93
CA ARG A 3 15.12 -6.03 4.60
C ARG A 3 14.27 -7.03 3.85
N SER A 4 14.83 -8.19 3.56
CA SER A 4 14.11 -9.27 2.87
C SER A 4 12.84 -9.72 3.64
N PRO A 5 11.72 -9.89 2.94
CA PRO A 5 11.54 -9.65 1.52
C PRO A 5 11.18 -8.19 1.21
N LEU A 6 11.72 -7.64 0.09
CA LEU A 6 11.11 -6.51 -0.60
C LEU A 6 9.90 -7.09 -1.37
N HIS A 7 8.73 -6.52 -1.16
CA HIS A 7 7.50 -7.23 -1.53
C HIS A 7 6.72 -6.64 -2.70
N CYS A 8 6.73 -5.32 -2.86
CA CYS A 8 6.14 -4.64 -4.01
C CYS A 8 6.95 -3.41 -4.41
N ALA A 9 6.74 -2.97 -5.64
CA ALA A 9 7.23 -1.71 -6.18
C ALA A 9 6.18 -1.14 -7.13
N ILE A 10 5.74 0.09 -6.89
CA ILE A 10 4.79 0.81 -7.73
C ILE A 10 5.34 2.19 -8.07
N VAL A 11 5.06 2.66 -9.27
CA VAL A 11 5.50 3.98 -9.75
C VAL A 11 4.29 4.85 -9.98
N SER A 12 4.32 6.07 -9.42
CA SER A 12 3.29 7.07 -9.63
C SER A 12 3.50 7.83 -10.95
N LYS A 13 2.43 8.47 -11.45
CA LYS A 13 2.46 9.28 -12.69
C LYS A 13 3.44 10.46 -12.60
N ASP A 14 3.65 10.99 -11.42
CA ASP A 14 4.58 12.09 -11.15
C ASP A 14 6.02 11.63 -10.87
N GLY A 15 6.32 10.34 -11.08
CA GLY A 15 7.69 9.82 -11.09
C GLY A 15 8.26 9.39 -9.74
N PHE A 16 7.42 9.11 -8.74
CA PHE A 16 7.87 8.53 -7.49
C PHE A 16 7.73 7.00 -7.47
N LEU A 17 8.71 6.32 -6.93
CA LEU A 17 8.67 4.89 -6.64
C LEU A 17 8.31 4.67 -5.17
N TYR A 18 7.29 3.85 -4.94
CA TYR A 18 6.91 3.35 -3.62
C TYR A 18 7.32 1.89 -3.50
N ALA A 19 8.23 1.59 -2.60
CA ALA A 19 8.79 0.27 -2.41
C ALA A 19 8.32 -0.34 -1.09
N CYS A 20 7.67 -1.50 -1.15
CA CYS A 20 7.17 -2.23 0.01
C CYS A 20 8.30 -2.94 0.74
N ASP A 21 8.96 -2.26 1.65
CA ASP A 21 10.02 -2.81 2.51
C ASP A 21 9.39 -3.59 3.67
N ARG A 22 8.80 -4.74 3.33
CA ARG A 22 8.04 -5.57 4.25
C ARG A 22 8.82 -5.93 5.49
N GLY A 23 10.07 -6.37 5.33
CA GLY A 23 10.90 -6.79 6.45
C GLY A 23 11.21 -5.69 7.46
N ASN A 24 11.05 -4.41 7.08
CA ASN A 24 11.19 -3.24 7.92
C ASN A 24 9.86 -2.57 8.29
N ASN A 25 8.72 -3.18 7.92
CA ASN A 25 7.37 -2.67 8.24
C ASN A 25 7.10 -1.26 7.71
N ARG A 26 7.59 -0.95 6.49
CA ARG A 26 7.49 0.39 5.90
C ARG A 26 7.31 0.36 4.38
N VAL A 27 6.80 1.47 3.86
CA VAL A 27 6.92 1.82 2.44
C VAL A 27 8.01 2.88 2.33
N GLN A 28 9.01 2.67 1.48
CA GLN A 28 10.01 3.68 1.15
C GLN A 28 9.64 4.39 -0.14
N ILE A 29 9.93 5.68 -0.20
CA ILE A 29 9.58 6.57 -1.31
C ILE A 29 10.86 7.11 -1.94
N PHE A 30 10.94 7.03 -3.27
CA PHE A 30 12.07 7.53 -4.05
C PHE A 30 11.58 8.41 -5.20
N ASP A 31 12.26 9.53 -5.42
CA ASP A 31 12.12 10.36 -6.60
C ASP A 31 12.99 9.78 -7.73
N LEU A 32 12.35 9.28 -8.77
CA LEU A 32 13.04 8.65 -9.89
C LEU A 32 13.79 9.67 -10.76
N SER A 33 13.45 10.95 -10.70
CA SER A 33 14.19 12.01 -11.41
C SER A 33 15.57 12.26 -10.82
N ALA A 34 15.75 11.95 -9.53
CA ALA A 34 17.02 12.08 -8.82
C ALA A 34 17.87 10.81 -8.86
N VAL A 35 17.39 9.73 -9.50
CA VAL A 35 18.13 8.47 -9.64
C VAL A 35 18.90 8.46 -10.96
N GLU A 36 20.23 8.42 -10.91
CA GLU A 36 21.05 8.19 -12.10
C GLU A 36 20.96 6.73 -12.54
N LEU A 37 20.38 6.50 -13.72
CA LEU A 37 20.27 5.15 -14.28
C LEU A 37 21.66 4.51 -14.50
N GLY A 38 21.82 3.30 -13.98
CA GLY A 38 23.05 2.54 -14.13
C GLY A 38 24.12 2.83 -13.09
N GLN A 39 23.88 3.74 -12.16
CA GLN A 39 24.76 3.94 -11.00
C GLN A 39 24.17 3.18 -9.80
N PRO A 40 24.91 2.25 -9.20
CA PRO A 40 24.46 1.64 -7.95
C PRO A 40 24.43 2.70 -6.85
N CYS A 41 23.34 2.72 -6.09
CA CYS A 41 23.32 3.48 -4.87
C CYS A 41 24.15 2.73 -3.81
N GLU A 42 25.42 3.12 -3.67
CA GLU A 42 26.35 2.46 -2.75
C GLU A 42 26.11 2.86 -1.30
N ASN A 43 25.34 3.92 -1.06
CA ASN A 43 25.07 4.41 0.29
C ASN A 43 24.02 3.55 0.98
N THR A 44 24.50 2.77 1.93
CA THR A 44 23.70 1.82 2.70
C THR A 44 22.80 2.47 3.76
N ASN A 45 23.03 3.75 4.04
CA ASN A 45 22.29 4.56 5.00
C ASN A 45 21.83 5.87 4.31
N ALA A 46 21.23 5.74 3.11
CA ALA A 46 20.81 6.89 2.35
C ALA A 46 19.96 7.85 3.21
N GLN A 47 20.38 9.10 3.23
CA GLN A 47 19.63 10.20 3.84
C GLN A 47 18.68 10.77 2.79
N ALA A 48 17.68 11.54 3.22
CA ALA A 48 16.77 12.22 2.30
C ALA A 48 17.56 13.00 1.24
N GLY A 49 17.22 12.79 -0.04
CA GLY A 49 17.89 13.36 -1.21
C GLY A 49 19.04 12.52 -1.78
N GLU A 50 19.57 11.53 -1.05
CA GLU A 50 20.57 10.61 -1.60
C GLU A 50 19.89 9.46 -2.36
N CYS A 51 20.41 9.10 -3.52
CA CYS A 51 19.86 8.03 -4.35
C CYS A 51 18.35 8.18 -4.65
N GLY A 52 17.86 9.41 -4.70
CA GLY A 52 16.43 9.70 -4.85
C GLY A 52 15.56 9.41 -3.63
N TYR A 53 16.11 8.99 -2.50
CA TYR A 53 15.33 8.71 -1.30
C TYR A 53 14.65 9.98 -0.78
N VAL A 54 13.31 9.95 -0.67
CA VAL A 54 12.48 11.06 -0.19
C VAL A 54 12.03 10.87 1.25
N GLY A 55 11.67 9.65 1.60
CA GLY A 55 11.15 9.34 2.93
C GLY A 55 10.54 7.95 3.03
N GLU A 56 9.86 7.71 4.14
CA GLU A 56 9.23 6.43 4.42
C GLU A 56 7.98 6.56 5.28
N ILE A 57 7.04 5.63 5.09
CA ILE A 57 5.81 5.51 5.85
C ILE A 57 5.88 4.20 6.63
N HIS A 58 5.92 4.30 7.96
CA HIS A 58 5.91 3.13 8.83
C HIS A 58 4.49 2.63 9.07
N ILE A 59 4.30 1.33 8.96
CA ILE A 59 3.03 0.66 9.24
C ILE A 59 3.09 0.04 10.64
N ALA A 60 2.09 0.36 11.45
CA ALA A 60 1.98 -0.08 12.84
C ALA A 60 0.60 -0.75 13.11
N PRO A 61 0.53 -1.79 13.95
CA PRO A 61 1.63 -2.36 14.72
C PRO A 61 2.64 -3.14 13.86
N GLN A 62 3.91 -3.07 14.24
CA GLN A 62 4.97 -3.80 13.55
C GLN A 62 4.87 -5.30 13.80
N SER A 63 5.28 -6.09 12.82
CA SER A 63 5.36 -7.55 12.92
C SER A 63 6.76 -8.05 12.59
N ALA A 64 7.21 -9.08 13.28
CA ALA A 64 8.49 -9.74 12.99
C ALA A 64 8.51 -10.40 11.60
N SER A 65 7.35 -10.79 11.08
CA SER A 65 7.18 -11.31 9.71
C SER A 65 7.07 -10.21 8.66
N GLY A 66 7.02 -8.95 9.08
CA GLY A 66 6.80 -7.78 8.23
C GLY A 66 5.33 -7.53 7.93
N THR A 67 4.97 -6.27 7.76
CA THR A 67 3.58 -5.85 7.58
C THR A 67 3.22 -5.55 6.14
N VAL A 68 4.04 -4.77 5.44
CA VAL A 68 3.71 -4.25 4.11
C VAL A 68 3.76 -5.34 3.05
N GLY A 69 2.61 -5.95 2.75
CA GLY A 69 2.48 -7.00 1.75
C GLY A 69 2.25 -6.47 0.34
N THR A 70 1.61 -5.33 0.21
CA THR A 70 1.24 -4.76 -1.09
C THR A 70 0.92 -3.27 -0.96
N ALA A 71 0.96 -2.57 -2.09
CA ALA A 71 0.49 -1.20 -2.18
C ALA A 71 -0.15 -0.93 -3.55
N ALA A 72 -1.02 0.07 -3.61
CA ALA A 72 -1.59 0.57 -4.85
C ALA A 72 -1.88 2.08 -4.73
N LEU A 73 -1.90 2.78 -5.85
CA LEU A 73 -2.28 4.19 -5.91
C LEU A 73 -3.73 4.32 -6.37
N SER A 74 -4.41 5.38 -5.95
CA SER A 74 -5.72 5.73 -6.47
C SER A 74 -5.64 6.11 -7.95
N THR A 75 -6.76 6.06 -8.65
CA THR A 75 -6.80 6.28 -10.11
C THR A 75 -7.23 7.69 -10.50
N ASP A 76 -7.43 8.59 -9.53
CA ASP A 76 -7.62 10.02 -9.78
C ASP A 76 -6.39 10.64 -10.46
N ALA A 77 -6.53 11.87 -10.96
CA ALA A 77 -5.48 12.51 -11.75
C ALA A 77 -4.17 12.66 -10.98
N GLU A 78 -4.28 13.01 -9.71
CA GLU A 78 -3.18 13.28 -8.78
C GLU A 78 -2.67 12.01 -8.07
N GLU A 79 -3.38 10.87 -8.21
CA GLU A 79 -3.12 9.65 -7.43
C GLU A 79 -3.05 9.96 -5.93
N SER A 80 -4.07 10.67 -5.44
CA SER A 80 -4.05 11.32 -4.13
C SER A 80 -4.00 10.36 -2.95
N CYS A 81 -4.36 9.07 -3.16
CA CYS A 81 -4.31 8.03 -2.14
C CYS A 81 -3.23 6.98 -2.40
N LEU A 82 -2.56 6.60 -1.34
CA LEU A 82 -1.76 5.38 -1.27
C LEU A 82 -2.50 4.36 -0.41
N TYR A 83 -2.86 3.23 -1.00
CA TYR A 83 -3.41 2.07 -0.33
C TYR A 83 -2.28 1.14 0.07
N VAL A 84 -2.20 0.73 1.34
CA VAL A 84 -1.17 -0.18 1.84
C VAL A 84 -1.81 -1.37 2.52
N GLY A 85 -1.56 -2.56 2.00
CA GLY A 85 -2.05 -3.81 2.58
C GLY A 85 -1.07 -4.37 3.61
N ASP A 86 -1.53 -4.45 4.85
CA ASP A 86 -0.81 -5.10 5.94
C ASP A 86 -1.16 -6.59 5.97
N LEU A 87 -0.23 -7.37 5.50
CA LEU A 87 -0.35 -8.81 5.38
C LEU A 87 -0.42 -9.51 6.74
N ALA A 88 0.33 -9.01 7.73
CA ALA A 88 0.44 -9.64 9.05
C ALA A 88 -0.75 -9.30 9.96
N ASN A 89 -1.24 -8.07 9.91
CA ASN A 89 -2.31 -7.59 10.77
C ASN A 89 -3.68 -7.54 10.09
N GLY A 90 -3.77 -7.99 8.82
CA GLY A 90 -5.04 -8.07 8.10
C GLY A 90 -5.75 -6.72 7.98
N THR A 91 -5.01 -5.68 7.61
CA THR A 91 -5.52 -4.32 7.55
C THR A 91 -5.14 -3.67 6.22
N LEU A 92 -6.07 -2.96 5.62
CA LEU A 92 -5.85 -2.07 4.48
C LEU A 92 -5.82 -0.64 4.99
N TYR A 93 -4.67 0.03 4.87
CA TYR A 93 -4.51 1.45 5.21
C TYR A 93 -4.80 2.32 4.00
N ILE A 94 -5.47 3.44 4.24
CA ILE A 94 -5.74 4.49 3.27
C ILE A 94 -4.97 5.73 3.74
N ILE A 95 -3.98 6.12 2.95
CA ILE A 95 -3.00 7.15 3.32
C ILE A 95 -3.11 8.29 2.31
N ASN A 96 -3.16 9.52 2.79
CA ASN A 96 -3.00 10.70 1.94
C ASN A 96 -1.56 10.70 1.40
N ARG A 97 -1.42 10.70 0.07
CA ARG A 97 -0.11 10.57 -0.57
C ARG A 97 0.77 11.82 -0.39
N GLU A 98 0.16 13.01 -0.38
CA GLU A 98 0.88 14.28 -0.31
C GLU A 98 1.54 14.48 1.07
N ASN A 99 0.78 14.31 2.13
CA ASN A 99 1.24 14.57 3.51
C ASN A 99 1.54 13.31 4.32
N GLN A 100 1.36 12.14 3.71
CA GLN A 100 1.64 10.82 4.29
C GLN A 100 0.84 10.50 5.58
N THR A 101 -0.29 11.18 5.79
CA THR A 101 -1.15 10.92 6.93
C THR A 101 -2.11 9.78 6.65
N GLU A 102 -2.34 8.93 7.64
CA GLU A 102 -3.41 7.95 7.59
C GLU A 102 -4.77 8.66 7.64
N LEU A 103 -5.60 8.37 6.65
CA LEU A 103 -6.97 8.89 6.55
C LEU A 103 -7.98 7.91 7.14
N ASP A 104 -7.79 6.62 6.87
CA ASP A 104 -8.68 5.56 7.30
C ASP A 104 -7.99 4.20 7.23
N ARG A 105 -8.62 3.19 7.81
CA ARG A 105 -8.22 1.79 7.70
C ARG A 105 -9.41 0.87 7.67
N ILE A 106 -9.29 -0.21 6.90
CA ILE A 106 -10.33 -1.21 6.72
C ILE A 106 -9.80 -2.57 7.12
N GLY A 107 -10.65 -3.37 7.75
CA GLY A 107 -10.39 -4.76 8.03
C GLY A 107 -9.71 -5.03 9.37
N ARG A 108 -9.56 -6.30 9.62
CA ARG A 108 -8.90 -6.92 10.78
C ARG A 108 -8.56 -8.36 10.43
N PRO A 109 -7.72 -9.05 11.20
CA PRO A 109 -7.46 -10.47 10.98
C PRO A 109 -8.73 -11.30 11.07
N GLY A 110 -9.00 -12.12 10.06
CA GLY A 110 -10.16 -13.00 10.04
C GLY A 110 -10.51 -13.51 8.65
N ARG A 111 -11.68 -14.17 8.55
CA ARG A 111 -12.16 -14.81 7.32
C ARG A 111 -13.58 -14.38 6.93
N GLN A 112 -14.18 -13.49 7.71
CA GLN A 112 -15.47 -12.91 7.34
C GLN A 112 -15.26 -11.86 6.25
N VAL A 113 -16.34 -11.46 5.65
CA VAL A 113 -16.40 -10.35 4.72
C VAL A 113 -15.87 -9.08 5.42
N GLY A 114 -14.93 -8.36 4.79
CA GLY A 114 -14.25 -7.20 5.38
C GLY A 114 -13.13 -7.53 6.37
N GLU A 115 -12.87 -8.81 6.63
CA GLU A 115 -11.69 -9.27 7.35
C GLU A 115 -10.65 -9.78 6.35
N PHE A 116 -9.38 -9.84 6.75
CA PHE A 116 -8.30 -10.31 5.90
C PHE A 116 -7.50 -11.43 6.56
N HIS A 117 -7.15 -12.41 5.73
CA HIS A 117 -6.16 -13.41 6.07
C HIS A 117 -5.05 -13.39 5.00
N TRP A 118 -3.89 -12.88 5.34
CA TRP A 118 -2.76 -12.71 4.44
C TRP A 118 -3.11 -11.86 3.19
N LEU A 119 -3.48 -10.60 3.43
CA LEU A 119 -3.70 -9.59 2.39
C LEU A 119 -2.42 -9.39 1.58
N HIS A 120 -2.42 -9.79 0.31
CA HIS A 120 -1.21 -9.94 -0.48
C HIS A 120 -1.18 -9.09 -1.75
N VAL A 121 -2.33 -8.84 -2.34
CA VAL A 121 -2.44 -8.10 -3.61
C VAL A 121 -3.52 -7.04 -3.49
N LEU A 122 -3.24 -5.87 -4.08
CA LEU A 122 -4.19 -4.78 -4.26
C LEU A 122 -4.27 -4.40 -5.74
N ALA A 123 -5.46 -4.02 -6.16
CA ALA A 123 -5.71 -3.35 -7.44
C ALA A 123 -6.79 -2.30 -7.26
N VAL A 124 -6.75 -1.24 -8.06
CA VAL A 124 -7.76 -0.17 -8.05
C VAL A 124 -8.29 -0.01 -9.47
N ASP A 125 -9.61 -0.01 -9.63
CA ASP A 125 -10.22 0.22 -10.93
C ASP A 125 -10.43 1.73 -11.23
N SER A 126 -10.84 2.04 -12.44
CA SER A 126 -11.08 3.42 -12.87
C SER A 126 -12.21 4.14 -12.12
N GLY A 127 -13.06 3.40 -11.43
CA GLY A 127 -14.09 3.94 -10.54
C GLY A 127 -13.59 4.20 -9.13
N GLY A 128 -12.32 3.85 -8.84
CA GLY A 128 -11.72 4.00 -7.51
C GLY A 128 -12.05 2.84 -6.55
N ASN A 129 -12.70 1.78 -7.03
CA ASN A 129 -12.94 0.61 -6.19
C ASN A 129 -11.66 -0.16 -5.96
N VAL A 130 -11.44 -0.63 -4.73
CA VAL A 130 -10.27 -1.39 -4.35
C VAL A 130 -10.59 -2.88 -4.34
N TYR A 131 -9.73 -3.65 -4.99
CA TYR A 131 -9.76 -5.10 -5.00
C TYR A 131 -8.61 -5.64 -4.18
N THR A 132 -8.90 -6.58 -3.31
CA THR A 132 -7.91 -7.23 -2.46
C THR A 132 -7.82 -8.71 -2.79
N GLY A 133 -6.60 -9.24 -2.85
CA GLY A 133 -6.36 -10.67 -3.00
C GLY A 133 -5.63 -11.23 -1.79
N GLU A 134 -6.10 -12.36 -1.30
CA GLU A 134 -5.56 -13.07 -0.14
C GLU A 134 -4.89 -14.36 -0.57
N VAL A 135 -3.74 -14.64 0.02
CA VAL A 135 -2.98 -15.87 -0.24
C VAL A 135 -3.08 -16.86 0.94
N ASP A 136 -2.32 -17.94 0.86
CA ASP A 136 -2.35 -19.03 1.83
C ASP A 136 -3.77 -19.60 1.96
N SER A 137 -4.27 -19.75 3.14
CA SER A 137 -5.62 -20.26 3.36
C SER A 137 -6.73 -19.19 3.27
N GLY A 138 -6.40 -17.95 2.94
CA GLY A 138 -7.37 -16.89 2.59
C GLY A 138 -8.11 -17.23 1.31
N GLN A 139 -7.37 -17.41 0.22
CA GLN A 139 -7.83 -17.92 -1.08
C GLN A 139 -9.08 -17.22 -1.61
N ARG A 140 -9.15 -15.89 -1.52
CA ARG A 140 -10.30 -15.11 -1.98
C ARG A 140 -9.89 -13.74 -2.53
N VAL A 141 -10.81 -13.15 -3.27
CA VAL A 141 -10.77 -11.75 -3.70
C VAL A 141 -11.94 -11.03 -3.07
N GLN A 142 -11.73 -9.83 -2.57
CA GLN A 142 -12.79 -8.95 -2.08
C GLN A 142 -12.76 -7.64 -2.85
N LYS A 143 -13.93 -7.06 -3.10
CA LYS A 143 -14.10 -5.73 -3.69
C LYS A 143 -14.62 -4.78 -2.62
N PHE A 144 -13.99 -3.63 -2.49
CA PHE A 144 -14.43 -2.52 -1.65
C PHE A 144 -14.85 -1.39 -2.57
N GLU A 145 -16.13 -1.05 -2.55
CA GLU A 145 -16.65 0.04 -3.36
C GLU A 145 -16.34 1.38 -2.72
N ARG A 146 -15.94 2.32 -3.57
CA ARG A 146 -15.72 3.69 -3.15
C ARG A 146 -17.04 4.46 -3.17
N TYR A 147 -17.37 5.09 -2.05
CA TYR A 147 -18.49 6.02 -1.93
C TYR A 147 -17.96 7.44 -1.72
N GLY A 148 -18.30 8.35 -2.64
CA GLY A 148 -17.93 9.76 -2.56
C GLY A 148 -17.13 10.24 -3.77
N GLU A 149 -17.21 11.54 -4.02
CA GLU A 149 -16.56 12.19 -5.18
C GLU A 149 -15.16 12.72 -4.85
N ASP A 150 -14.78 12.79 -3.58
CA ASP A 150 -13.57 13.46 -3.12
C ASP A 150 -12.42 12.50 -2.87
N GLY A 151 -11.47 12.44 -3.80
CA GLY A 151 -10.12 11.87 -3.64
C GLY A 151 -10.02 10.63 -2.76
N CYS A 152 -9.31 10.72 -1.64
CA CYS A 152 -9.11 9.64 -0.67
C CYS A 152 -10.22 9.47 0.35
N SER A 153 -11.14 10.43 0.49
CA SER A 153 -12.22 10.37 1.47
C SER A 153 -13.38 9.51 0.96
N GLY A 154 -13.91 8.62 1.77
CA GLY A 154 -15.14 7.90 1.46
C GLY A 154 -15.04 6.40 1.29
N MET A 155 -14.00 5.75 1.77
CA MET A 155 -14.03 4.32 2.05
C MET A 155 -14.36 4.11 3.53
N GLY A 156 -15.61 4.29 3.90
CA GLY A 156 -16.05 4.05 5.28
C GLY A 156 -16.51 2.62 5.47
N ASN A 157 -16.35 2.11 6.68
CA ASN A 157 -16.80 0.80 7.14
C ASN A 157 -18.33 0.58 7.10
N SER A 158 -19.11 1.54 6.62
CA SER A 158 -20.58 1.52 6.77
C SER A 158 -21.34 0.83 5.64
N ASP A 159 -20.75 0.69 4.44
CA ASP A 159 -21.45 0.08 3.32
C ASP A 159 -20.49 -0.65 2.37
N VAL A 160 -19.89 -1.70 2.84
CA VAL A 160 -19.04 -2.55 2.00
C VAL A 160 -19.94 -3.48 1.20
N GLY A 161 -20.15 -3.17 -0.06
CA GLY A 161 -20.71 -4.10 -1.03
C GLY A 161 -19.68 -5.17 -1.35
N LEU A 162 -19.72 -6.29 -0.63
CA LEU A 162 -18.74 -7.36 -0.73
C LEU A 162 -19.20 -8.42 -1.71
N TYR A 163 -18.41 -8.62 -2.73
CA TYR A 163 -18.51 -9.78 -3.59
C TYR A 163 -17.31 -10.68 -3.33
N SER A 164 -17.53 -11.82 -2.67
CA SER A 164 -16.55 -12.92 -2.66
C SER A 164 -16.72 -13.69 -3.97
N LEU A 165 -15.70 -13.71 -4.78
CA LEU A 165 -15.60 -14.64 -5.90
C LEU A 165 -14.92 -15.91 -5.36
N ASN A 166 -15.73 -16.95 -5.17
CA ASN A 166 -15.22 -18.31 -4.89
C ASN A 166 -14.74 -18.97 -6.19
#